data_70ef669be8dad4ad0d829d0ae501b94f
#
_entry.id   70ef669be8dad4ad0d829d0ae501b94f
#
_cell.length_a   1.000
_cell.length_b   1.000
_cell.length_c   1.000
_cell.angle_alpha   90.00
_cell.angle_beta   90.00
_cell.angle_gamma   90.00
#
_symmetry.space_group_name_H-M   'P 1'
#
loop_
_entity.id
_entity.type
_entity.pdbx_description
1 polymer ?
#
loop_
_entity_poly.entity_id
_entity_poly.type
_entity_poly.pdbx_seq_one_letter_code
_entity_poly.pdbx_strand_id
1 'polypeptide(L)'
;MKINLLARKYFSITLNLLNLAPPFWLKDFRYFVVVDYHYFTDNKISDPTLEVDRLILDKQLEFISNNMNPINPKSFDHKAFFRSKPIKPSILITIDDADFSIKRNLDIFEKYNIPLIIFVPFGLCLAPSTYDGLRSRIFRSFFEIKENQQEVEGDIKFNFFEKIMSSSLEELEEIYIEIKSKRNNKDIISSRTLLNFDELEELSHHPLITISSHSMSHPVLTQVPKKWLMWEITSSMQYLRKVNGDEKYFAYPYGYKGSINGEVKELLRKNGVKYAFSTRSKTVKMNSDFLELGRVG
;
A
#
# COMPACT_ATOMS: atom_id res chain seq x y z
N MET A 1 -12.22 32.04 11.70
CA MET A 1 -11.05 31.91 10.79
C MET A 1 -11.14 30.55 10.11
N LYS A 2 -11.50 30.46 8.82
CA LYS A 2 -11.56 29.20 8.08
C LYS A 2 -10.10 28.78 7.81
N ILE A 3 -9.59 27.85 8.61
CA ILE A 3 -8.31 27.19 8.33
C ILE A 3 -8.46 26.48 7.00
N ASN A 4 -7.60 26.82 6.03
CA ASN A 4 -7.59 26.24 4.70
C ASN A 4 -7.46 24.70 4.80
N LEU A 5 -8.18 23.96 3.97
CA LEU A 5 -8.20 22.49 3.98
C LEU A 5 -6.79 21.89 3.87
N LEU A 6 -5.92 22.54 3.10
CA LEU A 6 -4.49 22.26 2.96
C LEU A 6 -3.73 22.38 4.30
N ALA A 7 -4.00 23.45 5.05
CA ALA A 7 -3.41 23.63 6.38
C ALA A 7 -3.91 22.57 7.38
N ARG A 8 -5.15 22.10 7.23
CA ARG A 8 -5.70 21.02 8.09
C ARG A 8 -4.98 19.68 7.88
N LYS A 9 -4.65 19.29 6.66
CA LYS A 9 -3.97 18.00 6.40
C LYS A 9 -2.49 18.06 6.80
N TYR A 10 -1.79 19.15 6.50
CA TYR A 10 -0.44 19.43 7.05
C TYR A 10 -0.44 19.37 8.58
N PHE A 11 -1.42 20.02 9.20
CA PHE A 11 -1.59 20.06 10.65
C PHE A 11 -2.06 18.70 11.21
N SER A 12 -2.85 17.93 10.46
CA SER A 12 -3.33 16.59 10.85
C SER A 12 -2.19 15.56 10.91
N ILE A 13 -1.34 15.44 9.90
CA ILE A 13 -0.20 14.52 9.94
C ILE A 13 0.78 14.97 11.03
N THR A 14 1.09 16.26 11.13
CA THR A 14 1.97 16.79 12.16
C THR A 14 1.37 16.61 13.57
N LEU A 15 0.06 16.85 13.75
CA LEU A 15 -0.66 16.59 15.00
C LEU A 15 -0.75 15.10 15.33
N ASN A 16 -0.99 14.24 14.32
CA ASN A 16 -1.00 12.80 14.53
C ASN A 16 0.38 12.28 14.91
N LEU A 17 1.44 12.78 14.28
CA LEU A 17 2.82 12.47 14.65
C LEU A 17 3.14 12.98 16.07
N LEU A 18 2.69 14.18 16.43
CA LEU A 18 2.86 14.74 17.78
C LEU A 18 2.01 13.99 18.82
N ASN A 19 0.78 13.60 18.48
CA ASN A 19 -0.12 12.87 19.40
C ASN A 19 0.29 11.39 19.57
N LEU A 20 0.94 10.80 18.57
CA LEU A 20 1.45 9.43 18.65
C LEU A 20 2.85 9.38 19.27
N ALA A 21 3.58 10.52 19.29
CA ALA A 21 4.83 10.64 19.99
C ALA A 21 4.57 10.77 21.50
N PRO A 22 5.23 9.98 22.37
CA PRO A 22 5.19 10.27 23.79
C PRO A 22 5.78 11.66 24.06
N PRO A 23 5.34 12.33 25.13
CA PRO A 23 5.88 13.62 25.51
C PRO A 23 7.42 13.58 25.53
N PHE A 24 8.06 14.64 25.02
CA PHE A 24 9.52 14.68 24.80
C PHE A 24 10.37 14.40 26.07
N TRP A 25 9.78 14.53 27.24
CA TRP A 25 10.43 14.21 28.53
C TRP A 25 10.57 12.70 28.83
N LEU A 26 9.89 11.83 28.08
CA LEU A 26 10.02 10.38 28.28
C LEU A 26 11.33 9.80 27.69
N LYS A 27 12.09 10.53 26.88
CA LYS A 27 13.42 10.20 26.34
C LYS A 27 13.64 8.73 25.88
N ASP A 28 12.59 7.94 25.77
CA ASP A 28 12.64 6.56 25.29
C ASP A 28 11.94 6.46 23.95
N PHE A 29 12.71 6.59 22.86
CA PHE A 29 12.24 6.51 21.49
C PHE A 29 12.32 5.09 20.92
N ARG A 30 12.23 4.05 21.77
CA ARG A 30 12.13 2.65 21.33
C ARG A 30 10.71 2.34 20.81
N TYR A 31 10.26 3.12 19.90
CA TYR A 31 9.06 2.97 19.08
C TYR A 31 9.30 3.67 17.74
N PHE A 32 8.49 3.33 16.75
CA PHE A 32 8.46 4.08 15.50
C PHE A 32 7.02 4.28 15.01
N VAL A 33 6.87 5.26 14.16
CA VAL A 33 5.62 5.57 13.47
C VAL A 33 5.76 5.13 12.03
N VAL A 34 4.69 4.60 11.44
CA VAL A 34 4.63 4.31 10.01
C VAL A 34 3.66 5.28 9.38
N VAL A 35 4.09 6.01 8.36
CA VAL A 35 3.23 6.93 7.59
C VAL A 35 2.81 6.27 6.30
N ASP A 36 1.54 6.48 5.95
CA ASP A 36 0.90 5.95 4.76
C ASP A 36 0.55 7.07 3.79
N TYR A 37 1.17 7.04 2.62
CA TYR A 37 0.83 7.88 1.46
C TYR A 37 0.21 7.02 0.36
N HIS A 38 -0.50 7.65 -0.60
CA HIS A 38 -0.99 6.96 -1.79
C HIS A 38 -0.51 7.66 -3.06
N TYR A 39 -0.87 8.91 -3.27
CA TYR A 39 -0.42 9.64 -4.46
C TYR A 39 -0.26 11.14 -4.24
N PHE A 40 0.47 11.77 -5.14
CA PHE A 40 0.87 13.16 -5.06
C PHE A 40 0.31 13.95 -6.24
N THR A 41 -0.07 15.20 -6.01
CA THR A 41 -0.67 16.06 -7.03
C THR A 41 -0.08 17.46 -6.99
N ASP A 42 0.05 18.09 -8.19
CA ASP A 42 0.33 19.51 -8.33
C ASP A 42 -0.97 20.31 -8.55
N ASN A 43 -2.10 19.61 -8.64
CA ASN A 43 -3.41 20.16 -8.90
C ASN A 43 -4.21 20.35 -7.59
N LYS A 44 -5.43 20.93 -7.73
CA LYS A 44 -6.36 20.97 -6.61
C LYS A 44 -6.67 19.54 -6.13
N ILE A 45 -6.48 19.31 -4.82
CA ILE A 45 -6.78 18.05 -4.16
C ILE A 45 -8.27 17.73 -4.34
N SER A 46 -8.57 16.57 -4.92
CA SER A 46 -9.93 16.05 -5.10
C SER A 46 -10.34 15.12 -3.97
N ASP A 47 -9.40 14.28 -3.51
CA ASP A 47 -9.58 13.39 -2.37
C ASP A 47 -8.50 13.63 -1.31
N PRO A 48 -8.81 14.40 -0.25
CA PRO A 48 -7.83 14.72 0.78
C PRO A 48 -7.44 13.53 1.67
N THR A 49 -8.06 12.37 1.52
CA THR A 49 -7.67 11.14 2.27
C THR A 49 -6.54 10.39 1.58
N LEU A 50 -6.42 10.53 0.26
CA LEU A 50 -5.45 9.80 -0.56
C LEU A 50 -4.44 10.71 -1.25
N GLU A 51 -4.80 11.98 -1.51
CA GLU A 51 -3.96 12.93 -2.25
C GLU A 51 -3.16 13.84 -1.33
N VAL A 52 -1.89 14.01 -1.65
CA VAL A 52 -1.01 15.00 -1.01
C VAL A 52 -0.46 15.95 -2.09
N ASP A 53 -0.64 17.24 -1.86
CA ASP A 53 -0.03 18.29 -2.68
C ASP A 53 1.49 18.24 -2.58
N ARG A 54 2.19 18.46 -3.71
CA ARG A 54 3.66 18.40 -3.80
C ARG A 54 4.35 19.37 -2.82
N LEU A 55 3.83 20.59 -2.64
CA LEU A 55 4.40 21.55 -1.69
C LEU A 55 4.20 21.12 -0.25
N ILE A 56 3.09 20.43 0.03
CA ILE A 56 2.84 19.86 1.36
C ILE A 56 3.79 18.69 1.61
N LEU A 57 3.98 17.83 0.62
CA LEU A 57 4.96 16.72 0.69
C LEU A 57 6.36 17.26 1.01
N ASP A 58 6.82 18.28 0.28
CA ASP A 58 8.14 18.90 0.50
C ASP A 58 8.31 19.37 1.96
N LYS A 59 7.32 20.09 2.52
CA LYS A 59 7.33 20.54 3.91
C LYS A 59 7.26 19.39 4.93
N GLN A 60 6.51 18.33 4.63
CA GLN A 60 6.42 17.15 5.50
C GLN A 60 7.76 16.42 5.56
N LEU A 61 8.41 16.20 4.39
CA LEU A 61 9.70 15.53 4.33
C LEU A 61 10.83 16.39 4.93
N GLU A 62 10.78 17.72 4.78
CA GLU A 62 11.68 18.65 5.49
C GLU A 62 11.55 18.51 7.00
N PHE A 63 10.31 18.50 7.52
CA PHE A 63 10.07 18.31 8.95
C PHE A 63 10.59 16.95 9.45
N ILE A 64 10.32 15.88 8.69
CA ILE A 64 10.77 14.52 9.03
C ILE A 64 12.29 14.46 9.07
N SER A 65 12.97 14.98 8.04
CA SER A 65 14.45 14.99 7.97
C SER A 65 15.09 15.72 9.15
N ASN A 66 14.52 16.86 9.57
CA ASN A 66 15.06 17.67 10.65
C ASN A 66 14.79 17.08 12.04
N ASN A 67 13.62 16.47 12.27
CA ASN A 67 13.12 16.16 13.59
C ASN A 67 13.02 14.66 13.91
N MET A 68 13.08 13.79 12.91
CA MET A 68 12.88 12.35 13.07
C MET A 68 14.07 11.57 12.52
N ASN A 69 14.07 10.27 12.77
CA ASN A 69 15.05 9.32 12.25
C ASN A 69 14.38 8.41 11.20
N PRO A 70 14.53 8.68 9.90
CA PRO A 70 13.95 7.84 8.85
C PRO A 70 14.54 6.43 8.87
N ILE A 71 13.69 5.42 8.91
CA ILE A 71 14.08 4.01 8.90
C ILE A 71 14.34 3.58 7.45
N ASN A 72 15.52 3.03 7.19
CA ASN A 72 15.79 2.40 5.89
C ASN A 72 15.23 0.98 5.87
N PRO A 73 14.21 0.70 5.04
CA PRO A 73 13.58 -0.62 4.98
C PRO A 73 14.55 -1.72 4.55
N LYS A 74 15.49 -1.43 3.65
CA LYS A 74 16.45 -2.42 3.12
C LYS A 74 17.27 -3.06 4.23
N SER A 75 17.64 -2.28 5.27
CA SER A 75 18.47 -2.74 6.40
C SER A 75 17.69 -2.93 7.70
N PHE A 76 16.37 -2.75 7.69
CA PHE A 76 15.58 -2.78 8.92
C PHE A 76 15.49 -4.18 9.54
N ASP A 77 15.86 -4.28 10.81
CA ASP A 77 15.61 -5.40 11.70
C ASP A 77 15.00 -4.90 13.03
N HIS A 78 13.81 -5.37 13.37
CA HIS A 78 13.11 -4.90 14.56
C HIS A 78 13.84 -5.24 15.87
N LYS A 79 14.53 -6.41 15.93
CA LYS A 79 15.27 -6.79 17.15
C LYS A 79 16.44 -5.86 17.39
N ALA A 80 17.18 -5.52 16.33
CA ALA A 80 18.26 -4.55 16.39
C ALA A 80 17.73 -3.15 16.73
N PHE A 81 16.62 -2.73 16.09
CA PHE A 81 15.97 -1.45 16.35
C PHE A 81 15.58 -1.29 17.83
N PHE A 82 14.86 -2.25 18.43
CA PHE A 82 14.42 -2.13 19.82
C PHE A 82 15.54 -2.30 20.86
N ARG A 83 16.71 -2.81 20.47
CA ARG A 83 17.94 -2.79 21.30
C ARG A 83 18.69 -1.47 21.20
N SER A 84 18.51 -0.74 20.11
CA SER A 84 19.11 0.59 19.94
C SER A 84 18.44 1.60 20.88
N LYS A 85 19.09 2.74 21.08
CA LYS A 85 18.52 3.87 21.80
C LYS A 85 18.48 5.08 20.88
N PRO A 86 17.48 5.17 19.96
CA PRO A 86 17.38 6.31 19.06
C PRO A 86 17.30 7.61 19.87
N ILE A 87 17.99 8.65 19.39
CA ILE A 87 17.99 9.99 20.02
C ILE A 87 16.84 10.86 19.52
N LYS A 88 16.17 10.45 18.45
CA LYS A 88 14.96 11.09 17.87
C LYS A 88 13.88 10.02 17.64
N PRO A 89 12.59 10.41 17.58
CA PRO A 89 11.53 9.51 17.13
C PRO A 89 11.85 8.94 15.76
N SER A 90 11.59 7.66 15.56
CA SER A 90 11.84 7.00 14.26
C SER A 90 10.58 6.89 13.44
N ILE A 91 10.72 6.96 12.11
CA ILE A 91 9.63 6.96 11.15
C ILE A 91 9.95 6.06 9.97
N LEU A 92 8.94 5.30 9.53
CA LEU A 92 8.98 4.52 8.29
C LEU A 92 7.97 5.11 7.32
N ILE A 93 8.39 5.41 6.10
CA ILE A 93 7.52 5.94 5.06
C ILE A 93 7.05 4.80 4.17
N THR A 94 5.74 4.75 3.93
CA THR A 94 5.10 3.79 3.01
C THR A 94 4.21 4.51 2.01
N ILE A 95 4.11 3.98 0.80
CA ILE A 95 3.23 4.48 -0.26
C ILE A 95 2.50 3.28 -0.86
N ASP A 96 1.17 3.31 -0.84
CA ASP A 96 0.35 2.24 -1.41
C ASP A 96 -0.01 2.52 -2.88
N ASP A 97 -0.53 1.50 -3.58
CA ASP A 97 -1.12 1.51 -4.92
C ASP A 97 -0.16 1.74 -6.11
N ALA A 98 1.10 2.08 -5.88
CA ALA A 98 2.09 2.26 -6.96
C ALA A 98 1.66 3.28 -8.05
N ASP A 99 1.05 4.41 -7.66
CA ASP A 99 0.68 5.48 -8.60
C ASP A 99 1.93 6.12 -9.24
N PHE A 100 1.84 6.47 -10.53
CA PHE A 100 2.95 7.09 -11.28
C PHE A 100 3.43 8.43 -10.69
N SER A 101 2.59 9.11 -9.90
CA SER A 101 2.97 10.34 -9.21
C SER A 101 4.16 10.15 -8.26
N ILE A 102 4.42 8.93 -7.80
CA ILE A 102 5.60 8.60 -6.98
C ILE A 102 6.88 8.92 -7.77
N LYS A 103 6.97 8.45 -9.01
CA LYS A 103 8.14 8.68 -9.89
C LYS A 103 8.33 10.18 -10.17
N ARG A 104 7.24 10.92 -10.37
CA ARG A 104 7.28 12.39 -10.60
C ARG A 104 7.72 13.21 -9.38
N ASN A 105 7.60 12.66 -8.18
CA ASN A 105 7.94 13.35 -6.93
C ASN A 105 9.13 12.72 -6.20
N LEU A 106 9.85 11.82 -6.85
CA LEU A 106 11.00 11.11 -6.25
C LEU A 106 12.11 12.08 -5.84
N ASP A 107 12.30 13.15 -6.60
CA ASP A 107 13.27 14.21 -6.32
C ASP A 107 13.12 14.84 -4.93
N ILE A 108 11.90 14.89 -4.38
CA ILE A 108 11.68 15.42 -3.02
C ILE A 108 12.19 14.40 -1.97
N PHE A 109 11.97 13.09 -2.18
CA PHE A 109 12.50 12.07 -1.29
C PHE A 109 14.04 12.04 -1.34
N GLU A 110 14.62 12.21 -2.54
CA GLU A 110 16.08 12.33 -2.73
C GLU A 110 16.66 13.55 -2.03
N LYS A 111 16.02 14.73 -2.19
CA LYS A 111 16.42 16.00 -1.55
C LYS A 111 16.63 15.85 -0.05
N TYR A 112 15.78 15.09 0.62
CA TYR A 112 15.83 14.88 2.07
C TYR A 112 16.46 13.55 2.48
N ASN A 113 16.92 12.74 1.51
CA ASN A 113 17.46 11.39 1.73
C ASN A 113 16.55 10.50 2.57
N ILE A 114 15.24 10.48 2.24
CA ILE A 114 14.23 9.73 2.98
C ILE A 114 13.89 8.42 2.26
N PRO A 115 14.24 7.26 2.85
CA PRO A 115 13.89 5.96 2.30
C PRO A 115 12.41 5.63 2.53
N LEU A 116 11.85 4.82 1.61
CA LEU A 116 10.43 4.47 1.60
C LEU A 116 10.17 3.05 1.09
N ILE A 117 8.97 2.53 1.38
CA ILE A 117 8.43 1.30 0.78
C ILE A 117 7.30 1.67 -0.17
N ILE A 118 7.29 1.12 -1.37
CA ILE A 118 6.14 1.17 -2.29
C ILE A 118 5.46 -0.20 -2.25
N PHE A 119 4.18 -0.22 -1.89
CA PHE A 119 3.35 -1.41 -1.90
C PHE A 119 2.56 -1.51 -3.21
N VAL A 120 2.79 -2.59 -3.95
CA VAL A 120 2.39 -2.72 -5.35
C VAL A 120 1.28 -3.75 -5.52
N PRO A 121 0.11 -3.38 -6.07
CA PRO A 121 -0.90 -4.32 -6.54
C PRO A 121 -0.48 -4.88 -7.90
N PHE A 122 0.40 -5.89 -7.90
CA PHE A 122 1.18 -6.31 -9.06
C PHE A 122 0.36 -6.58 -10.32
N GLY A 123 -0.78 -7.24 -10.19
CA GLY A 123 -1.61 -7.56 -11.34
C GLY A 123 -2.19 -6.34 -12.06
N LEU A 124 -2.40 -5.23 -11.32
CA LEU A 124 -2.88 -3.98 -11.90
C LEU A 124 -1.76 -3.21 -12.63
N CYS A 125 -0.50 -3.47 -12.28
CA CYS A 125 0.68 -2.90 -12.92
C CYS A 125 1.13 -3.68 -14.17
N LEU A 126 0.61 -4.90 -14.38
CA LEU A 126 0.86 -5.69 -15.59
C LEU A 126 0.07 -5.15 -16.79
N ALA A 127 0.58 -5.40 -17.99
CA ALA A 127 -0.14 -5.06 -19.21
C ALA A 127 -1.52 -5.76 -19.29
N PRO A 128 -2.58 -5.07 -19.73
CA PRO A 128 -3.90 -5.67 -19.85
C PRO A 128 -4.01 -6.76 -20.93
N SER A 129 -2.98 -6.94 -21.76
CA SER A 129 -2.86 -8.03 -22.73
C SER A 129 -2.29 -9.32 -22.14
N THR A 130 -1.97 -9.35 -20.85
CA THR A 130 -1.49 -10.54 -20.16
C THR A 130 -2.62 -11.20 -19.36
N TYR A 131 -2.56 -12.54 -19.17
CA TYR A 131 -3.54 -13.26 -18.38
C TYR A 131 -3.73 -12.66 -16.99
N ASP A 132 -2.65 -12.50 -16.23
CA ASP A 132 -2.75 -12.01 -14.84
C ASP A 132 -3.10 -10.52 -14.77
N GLY A 133 -2.67 -9.72 -15.74
CA GLY A 133 -3.05 -8.32 -15.85
C GLY A 133 -4.55 -8.15 -16.11
N LEU A 134 -5.12 -8.96 -17.01
CA LEU A 134 -6.55 -8.92 -17.34
C LEU A 134 -7.41 -9.51 -16.22
N ARG A 135 -7.00 -10.68 -15.66
CA ARG A 135 -7.64 -11.27 -14.48
C ARG A 135 -7.73 -10.31 -13.30
N SER A 136 -6.63 -9.61 -13.01
CA SER A 136 -6.58 -8.65 -11.90
C SER A 136 -7.55 -7.49 -12.10
N ARG A 137 -7.69 -6.97 -13.32
CA ARG A 137 -8.67 -5.93 -13.65
C ARG A 137 -10.12 -6.41 -13.53
N ILE A 138 -10.38 -7.65 -13.97
CA ILE A 138 -11.70 -8.28 -13.82
C ILE A 138 -12.04 -8.47 -12.34
N PHE A 139 -11.11 -9.03 -11.55
CA PHE A 139 -11.31 -9.22 -10.11
C PHE A 139 -11.48 -7.90 -9.38
N ARG A 140 -10.68 -6.88 -9.67
CA ARG A 140 -10.84 -5.55 -9.12
C ARG A 140 -12.22 -4.98 -9.44
N SER A 141 -12.64 -5.09 -10.69
CA SER A 141 -13.96 -4.63 -11.12
C SER A 141 -15.11 -5.35 -10.43
N PHE A 142 -14.97 -6.64 -10.17
CA PHE A 142 -15.96 -7.40 -9.42
C PHE A 142 -16.17 -6.86 -8.01
N PHE A 143 -15.11 -6.51 -7.29
CA PHE A 143 -15.24 -5.91 -5.95
C PHE A 143 -15.85 -4.52 -5.98
N GLU A 144 -15.40 -3.65 -6.87
CA GLU A 144 -15.92 -2.27 -6.96
C GLU A 144 -17.41 -2.19 -7.32
N ILE A 145 -17.92 -3.12 -8.15
CA ILE A 145 -19.36 -3.20 -8.46
C ILE A 145 -20.15 -3.68 -7.23
N LYS A 146 -19.58 -4.55 -6.43
CA LYS A 146 -20.26 -5.21 -5.31
C LYS A 146 -20.17 -4.46 -3.98
N GLU A 147 -19.20 -3.57 -3.78
CA GLU A 147 -19.16 -2.66 -2.62
C GLU A 147 -20.44 -1.79 -2.51
N ASN A 148 -21.14 -1.58 -3.63
CA ASN A 148 -22.41 -0.87 -3.68
C ASN A 148 -23.67 -1.77 -3.57
N GLN A 149 -23.50 -3.10 -3.40
CA GLN A 149 -24.59 -4.08 -3.32
C GLN A 149 -24.30 -5.10 -2.21
N GLN A 150 -25.37 -5.60 -1.58
CA GLN A 150 -25.34 -6.57 -0.46
C GLN A 150 -24.30 -7.71 -0.62
N GLU A 151 -23.85 -8.27 0.51
CA GLU A 151 -22.90 -9.39 0.58
C GLU A 151 -23.18 -10.47 -0.47
N VAL A 152 -22.17 -10.73 -1.31
CA VAL A 152 -22.23 -11.81 -2.31
C VAL A 152 -21.89 -13.11 -1.62
N GLU A 153 -22.73 -14.13 -1.78
CA GLU A 153 -22.50 -15.47 -1.23
C GLU A 153 -21.15 -16.06 -1.65
N GLY A 154 -20.53 -16.81 -0.75
CA GLY A 154 -19.20 -17.39 -0.94
C GLY A 154 -19.09 -18.30 -2.18
N ASP A 155 -20.15 -19.06 -2.50
CA ASP A 155 -20.20 -19.94 -3.66
C ASP A 155 -20.19 -19.17 -4.98
N ILE A 156 -20.82 -17.98 -5.04
CA ILE A 156 -20.82 -17.11 -6.23
C ILE A 156 -19.39 -16.59 -6.46
N LYS A 157 -18.70 -16.16 -5.40
CA LYS A 157 -17.29 -15.71 -5.49
C LYS A 157 -16.37 -16.82 -5.94
N PHE A 158 -16.57 -18.03 -5.42
CA PHE A 158 -15.76 -19.19 -5.78
C PHE A 158 -15.95 -19.58 -7.24
N ASN A 159 -17.20 -19.70 -7.70
CA ASN A 159 -17.52 -20.05 -9.09
C ASN A 159 -17.02 -18.97 -10.06
N PHE A 160 -17.13 -17.69 -9.70
CA PHE A 160 -16.58 -16.59 -10.48
C PHE A 160 -15.06 -16.69 -10.60
N PHE A 161 -14.35 -16.93 -9.48
CA PHE A 161 -12.90 -17.10 -9.48
C PHE A 161 -12.48 -18.27 -10.39
N GLU A 162 -13.08 -19.46 -10.24
CA GLU A 162 -12.76 -20.65 -11.05
C GLU A 162 -13.00 -20.39 -12.54
N LYS A 163 -14.11 -19.72 -12.90
CA LYS A 163 -14.40 -19.29 -14.28
C LYS A 163 -13.29 -18.43 -14.83
N ILE A 164 -12.93 -17.34 -14.13
CA ILE A 164 -11.89 -16.40 -14.60
C ILE A 164 -10.52 -17.06 -14.70
N MET A 165 -10.19 -17.95 -13.77
CA MET A 165 -8.89 -18.67 -13.79
C MET A 165 -8.78 -19.70 -14.92
N SER A 166 -9.90 -20.27 -15.39
CA SER A 166 -9.96 -21.26 -16.46
C SER A 166 -10.22 -20.68 -17.86
N SER A 167 -10.60 -19.40 -17.96
CA SER A 167 -10.93 -18.77 -19.24
C SER A 167 -9.70 -18.52 -20.10
N SER A 168 -9.89 -18.61 -21.43
CA SER A 168 -8.91 -18.19 -22.44
C SER A 168 -8.69 -16.67 -22.40
N LEU A 169 -7.68 -16.17 -23.09
CA LEU A 169 -7.40 -14.74 -23.13
C LEU A 169 -8.54 -13.98 -23.85
N GLU A 170 -9.07 -14.53 -24.93
CA GLU A 170 -10.19 -13.99 -25.70
C GLU A 170 -11.46 -13.89 -24.82
N GLU A 171 -11.79 -14.95 -24.07
CA GLU A 171 -12.93 -14.94 -23.15
C GLU A 171 -12.75 -13.91 -22.02
N LEU A 172 -11.55 -13.75 -21.51
CA LEU A 172 -11.23 -12.72 -20.51
C LEU A 172 -11.40 -11.31 -21.07
N GLU A 173 -10.98 -11.08 -22.31
CA GLU A 173 -11.16 -9.79 -23.01
C GLU A 173 -12.65 -9.47 -23.18
N GLU A 174 -13.47 -10.42 -23.62
CA GLU A 174 -14.92 -10.27 -23.75
C GLU A 174 -15.58 -9.94 -22.40
N ILE A 175 -15.24 -10.69 -21.34
CA ILE A 175 -15.72 -10.46 -19.98
C ILE A 175 -15.33 -9.06 -19.49
N TYR A 176 -14.11 -8.63 -19.73
CA TYR A 176 -13.62 -7.30 -19.31
C TYR A 176 -14.37 -6.17 -20.05
N ILE A 177 -14.56 -6.31 -21.36
CA ILE A 177 -15.32 -5.35 -22.18
C ILE A 177 -16.77 -5.27 -21.68
N GLU A 178 -17.43 -6.40 -21.38
CA GLU A 178 -18.78 -6.43 -20.82
C GLU A 178 -18.86 -5.72 -19.47
N ILE A 179 -17.92 -5.99 -18.57
CA ILE A 179 -17.84 -5.32 -17.27
C ILE A 179 -17.64 -3.81 -17.45
N LYS A 180 -16.75 -3.40 -18.34
CA LYS A 180 -16.48 -1.99 -18.63
C LYS A 180 -17.71 -1.25 -19.18
N SER A 181 -18.48 -1.89 -20.07
CA SER A 181 -19.69 -1.29 -20.65
C SER A 181 -20.80 -1.03 -19.64
N LYS A 182 -20.85 -1.85 -18.57
CA LYS A 182 -21.84 -1.71 -17.48
C LYS A 182 -21.43 -0.69 -16.41
N ARG A 183 -20.22 -0.15 -16.49
CA ARG A 183 -19.72 0.86 -15.55
C ARG A 183 -20.05 2.26 -16.05
N ASN A 184 -20.80 3.02 -15.27
CA ASN A 184 -20.89 4.48 -15.45
C ASN A 184 -19.52 5.08 -15.09
N ASN A 185 -18.82 5.67 -16.02
CA ASN A 185 -17.52 6.37 -16.05
C ASN A 185 -16.92 6.98 -14.73
N LYS A 186 -17.17 6.39 -13.57
CA LYS A 186 -16.65 6.85 -12.27
C LYS A 186 -15.54 5.96 -11.71
N ASP A 187 -14.69 5.41 -12.56
CA ASP A 187 -13.55 4.62 -12.14
C ASP A 187 -12.43 5.51 -11.63
N ILE A 188 -12.32 5.64 -10.31
CA ILE A 188 -11.24 6.42 -9.67
C ILE A 188 -9.86 5.79 -9.98
N ILE A 189 -9.75 4.47 -10.08
CA ILE A 189 -8.47 3.79 -10.37
C ILE A 189 -8.20 3.69 -11.88
N SER A 190 -9.21 3.58 -12.74
CA SER A 190 -8.99 3.56 -14.19
C SER A 190 -8.54 4.91 -14.76
N SER A 191 -8.71 6.00 -14.03
CA SER A 191 -8.18 7.32 -14.38
C SER A 191 -6.75 7.55 -13.90
N ARG A 192 -6.21 6.66 -13.05
CA ARG A 192 -4.84 6.76 -12.53
C ARG A 192 -3.87 6.01 -13.43
N THR A 193 -2.72 6.59 -13.65
CA THR A 193 -1.59 5.93 -14.28
C THR A 193 -0.78 5.24 -13.19
N LEU A 194 -0.85 3.91 -13.13
CA LEU A 194 0.02 3.13 -12.26
C LEU A 194 1.40 2.97 -12.90
N LEU A 195 2.40 2.76 -12.06
CA LEU A 195 3.71 2.32 -12.51
C LEU A 195 3.57 0.98 -13.25
N ASN A 196 4.19 0.86 -14.41
CA ASN A 196 4.27 -0.40 -15.13
C ASN A 196 5.40 -1.27 -14.57
N PHE A 197 5.52 -2.50 -15.08
CA PHE A 197 6.46 -3.47 -14.55
C PHE A 197 7.92 -3.05 -14.73
N ASP A 198 8.27 -2.45 -15.88
CA ASP A 198 9.63 -1.98 -16.15
C ASP A 198 10.02 -0.80 -15.25
N GLU A 199 9.08 0.09 -14.97
CA GLU A 199 9.28 1.21 -14.04
C GLU A 199 9.44 0.73 -12.58
N LEU A 200 8.73 -0.33 -12.18
CA LEU A 200 8.91 -0.95 -10.87
C LEU A 200 10.29 -1.60 -10.75
N GLU A 201 10.76 -2.27 -11.80
CA GLU A 201 12.11 -2.85 -11.85
C GLU A 201 13.17 -1.74 -11.76
N GLU A 202 13.05 -0.67 -12.54
CA GLU A 202 13.92 0.51 -12.46
C GLU A 202 13.98 1.07 -11.03
N LEU A 203 12.83 1.31 -10.41
CA LEU A 203 12.72 1.87 -9.06
C LEU A 203 13.28 0.94 -7.99
N SER A 204 13.23 -0.38 -8.17
CA SER A 204 13.77 -1.34 -7.21
C SER A 204 15.29 -1.21 -6.99
N HIS A 205 16.00 -0.71 -8.01
CA HIS A 205 17.45 -0.46 -7.94
C HIS A 205 17.79 0.88 -7.25
N HIS A 206 16.80 1.74 -7.04
CA HIS A 206 17.03 3.03 -6.39
C HIS A 206 17.39 2.85 -4.90
N PRO A 207 18.42 3.54 -4.37
CA PRO A 207 18.91 3.31 -3.00
C PRO A 207 17.88 3.59 -1.91
N LEU A 208 16.96 4.54 -2.14
CA LEU A 208 15.93 4.92 -1.17
C LEU A 208 14.63 4.12 -1.30
N ILE A 209 14.44 3.34 -2.37
CA ILE A 209 13.17 2.65 -2.64
C ILE A 209 13.26 1.17 -2.31
N THR A 210 12.27 0.68 -1.60
CA THR A 210 11.99 -0.74 -1.43
C THR A 210 10.63 -1.04 -2.07
N ILE A 211 10.59 -1.96 -3.02
CA ILE A 211 9.34 -2.45 -3.60
C ILE A 211 8.84 -3.62 -2.76
N SER A 212 7.53 -3.65 -2.46
CA SER A 212 6.91 -4.77 -1.77
C SER A 212 5.46 -4.99 -2.22
N SER A 213 4.77 -6.00 -1.68
CA SER A 213 3.49 -6.45 -2.23
C SER A 213 2.28 -5.79 -1.56
N HIS A 214 1.27 -5.49 -2.39
CA HIS A 214 -0.08 -5.08 -2.02
C HIS A 214 -1.14 -5.99 -2.66
N SER A 215 -0.87 -7.31 -2.72
CA SER A 215 -1.63 -8.34 -3.44
C SER A 215 -1.55 -8.23 -4.99
N MET A 216 -2.41 -8.94 -5.71
CA MET A 216 -2.51 -8.88 -7.17
C MET A 216 -3.54 -7.86 -7.64
N SER A 217 -4.80 -8.00 -7.19
CA SER A 217 -5.94 -7.23 -7.68
C SER A 217 -6.56 -6.29 -6.62
N HIS A 218 -5.90 -6.15 -5.46
CA HIS A 218 -6.30 -5.26 -4.37
C HIS A 218 -7.70 -5.59 -3.78
N PRO A 219 -8.06 -6.85 -3.46
CA PRO A 219 -9.31 -7.17 -2.79
C PRO A 219 -9.22 -7.05 -1.28
N VAL A 220 -10.35 -7.02 -0.59
CA VAL A 220 -10.39 -7.31 0.84
C VAL A 220 -10.09 -8.80 1.04
N LEU A 221 -8.88 -9.14 1.47
CA LEU A 221 -8.36 -10.51 1.49
C LEU A 221 -9.18 -11.50 2.32
N THR A 222 -9.88 -11.02 3.34
CA THR A 222 -10.77 -11.85 4.17
C THR A 222 -12.12 -12.14 3.51
N GLN A 223 -12.45 -11.49 2.40
CA GLN A 223 -13.73 -11.62 1.71
C GLN A 223 -13.65 -12.47 0.44
N VAL A 224 -12.48 -13.02 0.14
CA VAL A 224 -12.29 -13.88 -1.04
C VAL A 224 -12.20 -15.36 -0.62
N PRO A 225 -12.64 -16.31 -1.49
CA PRO A 225 -12.45 -17.72 -1.26
C PRO A 225 -10.97 -18.09 -1.13
N LYS A 226 -10.67 -19.16 -0.40
CA LYS A 226 -9.30 -19.58 -0.09
C LYS A 226 -8.40 -19.72 -1.32
N LYS A 227 -8.88 -20.31 -2.42
CA LYS A 227 -8.08 -20.43 -3.66
C LYS A 227 -7.74 -19.06 -4.25
N TRP A 228 -8.68 -18.13 -4.22
CA TRP A 228 -8.45 -16.77 -4.66
C TRP A 228 -7.46 -16.05 -3.74
N LEU A 229 -7.62 -16.16 -2.41
CA LEU A 229 -6.68 -15.64 -1.43
C LEU A 229 -5.25 -16.15 -1.67
N MET A 230 -5.10 -17.45 -1.95
CA MET A 230 -3.80 -18.04 -2.27
C MET A 230 -3.20 -17.41 -3.54
N TRP A 231 -3.99 -17.25 -4.60
CA TRP A 231 -3.53 -16.60 -5.83
C TRP A 231 -3.11 -15.14 -5.58
N GLU A 232 -3.89 -14.35 -4.85
CA GLU A 232 -3.57 -12.94 -4.51
C GLU A 232 -2.20 -12.80 -3.85
N ILE A 233 -1.91 -13.64 -2.89
CA ILE A 233 -0.67 -13.55 -2.12
C ILE A 233 0.49 -14.23 -2.87
N THR A 234 0.32 -15.47 -3.31
CA THR A 234 1.43 -16.23 -3.89
C THR A 234 1.90 -15.64 -5.21
N SER A 235 0.96 -15.26 -6.10
CA SER A 235 1.32 -14.66 -7.39
C SER A 235 1.95 -13.28 -7.21
N SER A 236 1.44 -12.46 -6.29
CA SER A 236 2.05 -11.15 -6.03
C SER A 236 3.50 -11.28 -5.53
N MET A 237 3.80 -12.27 -4.70
CA MET A 237 5.17 -12.56 -4.26
C MET A 237 6.05 -13.08 -5.40
N GLN A 238 5.50 -13.84 -6.35
CA GLN A 238 6.24 -14.25 -7.55
C GLN A 238 6.64 -13.06 -8.43
N TYR A 239 5.71 -12.10 -8.64
CA TYR A 239 6.03 -10.88 -9.39
C TYR A 239 6.99 -9.96 -8.62
N LEU A 240 6.86 -9.87 -7.30
CA LEU A 240 7.77 -9.14 -6.43
C LEU A 240 9.23 -9.61 -6.61
N ARG A 241 9.46 -10.92 -6.66
CA ARG A 241 10.81 -11.49 -6.90
C ARG A 241 11.38 -11.10 -8.25
N LYS A 242 10.55 -10.99 -9.29
CA LYS A 242 10.99 -10.61 -10.63
C LYS A 242 11.52 -9.17 -10.69
N VAL A 243 11.04 -8.27 -9.84
CA VAL A 243 11.51 -6.88 -9.74
C VAL A 243 12.52 -6.66 -8.61
N ASN A 244 13.16 -7.71 -8.07
CA ASN A 244 14.08 -7.62 -6.92
C ASN A 244 13.47 -6.92 -5.68
N GLY A 245 12.18 -7.08 -5.46
CA GLY A 245 11.49 -6.51 -4.30
C GLY A 245 11.79 -7.27 -3.01
N ASP A 246 11.37 -6.71 -1.88
CA ASP A 246 11.61 -7.25 -0.55
C ASP A 246 10.38 -7.98 -0.02
N GLU A 247 10.45 -9.31 0.07
CA GLU A 247 9.36 -10.19 0.50
C GLU A 247 9.02 -10.07 2.00
N LYS A 248 9.88 -9.44 2.79
CA LYS A 248 9.62 -9.32 4.23
C LYS A 248 8.51 -8.35 4.57
N TYR A 249 8.05 -7.51 3.62
CA TYR A 249 7.00 -6.52 3.83
C TYR A 249 5.73 -6.87 3.04
N PHE A 250 4.58 -6.39 3.55
CA PHE A 250 3.28 -6.48 2.88
C PHE A 250 2.36 -5.37 3.41
N ALA A 251 1.53 -4.74 2.56
CA ALA A 251 0.41 -3.94 3.04
C ALA A 251 -0.90 -4.64 2.72
N TYR A 252 -1.81 -4.67 3.69
CA TYR A 252 -3.15 -5.22 3.47
C TYR A 252 -3.98 -4.24 2.65
N PRO A 253 -4.54 -4.63 1.49
CA PRO A 253 -5.54 -3.81 0.83
C PRO A 253 -6.63 -3.37 1.80
N TYR A 254 -6.98 -2.07 1.77
CA TYR A 254 -7.87 -1.40 2.72
C TYR A 254 -7.41 -1.38 4.18
N GLY A 255 -6.81 -2.41 4.70
CA GLY A 255 -6.16 -2.49 6.02
C GLY A 255 -7.02 -2.18 7.26
N TYR A 256 -8.36 -2.10 7.14
CA TYR A 256 -9.25 -1.80 8.27
C TYR A 256 -9.50 -3.03 9.18
N LYS A 257 -10.18 -2.82 10.30
CA LYS A 257 -10.57 -3.90 11.20
C LYS A 257 -11.54 -4.86 10.48
N GLY A 258 -11.19 -6.13 10.35
CA GLY A 258 -11.97 -7.15 9.64
C GLY A 258 -11.40 -7.51 8.27
N SER A 259 -10.54 -6.69 7.65
CA SER A 259 -9.81 -7.07 6.44
C SER A 259 -8.59 -7.98 6.72
N ILE A 260 -8.33 -8.28 7.98
CA ILE A 260 -7.18 -9.06 8.45
C ILE A 260 -7.68 -10.15 9.40
N ASN A 261 -7.25 -11.40 9.15
CA ASN A 261 -7.55 -12.55 10.02
C ASN A 261 -6.34 -13.50 10.14
N GLY A 262 -6.49 -14.55 10.93
CA GLY A 262 -5.43 -15.52 11.17
C GLY A 262 -5.00 -16.28 9.93
N GLU A 263 -5.94 -16.61 9.02
CA GLU A 263 -5.65 -17.33 7.77
C GLU A 263 -4.76 -16.48 6.83
N VAL A 264 -5.11 -15.20 6.65
CA VAL A 264 -4.32 -14.27 5.83
C VAL A 264 -2.92 -14.10 6.43
N LYS A 265 -2.80 -13.88 7.75
CA LYS A 265 -1.50 -13.76 8.43
C LYS A 265 -0.63 -15.01 8.27
N GLU A 266 -1.23 -16.20 8.39
CA GLU A 266 -0.52 -17.47 8.23
C GLU A 266 -0.01 -17.64 6.80
N LEU A 267 -0.82 -17.28 5.80
CA LEU A 267 -0.41 -17.36 4.41
C LEU A 267 0.71 -16.37 4.08
N LEU A 268 0.65 -15.15 4.62
CA LEU A 268 1.73 -14.17 4.50
C LEU A 268 3.03 -14.68 5.12
N ARG A 269 2.96 -15.27 6.32
CA ARG A 269 4.13 -15.85 7.00
C ARG A 269 4.77 -16.98 6.18
N LYS A 270 3.96 -17.85 5.58
CA LYS A 270 4.43 -18.93 4.68
C LYS A 270 5.12 -18.39 3.42
N ASN A 271 4.78 -17.19 2.99
CA ASN A 271 5.41 -16.50 1.86
C ASN A 271 6.58 -15.59 2.26
N GLY A 272 7.09 -15.68 3.50
CA GLY A 272 8.29 -14.95 3.93
C GLY A 272 8.05 -13.58 4.55
N VAL A 273 6.78 -13.13 4.63
CA VAL A 273 6.45 -11.82 5.21
C VAL A 273 6.73 -11.81 6.71
N LYS A 274 7.44 -10.78 7.14
CA LYS A 274 7.79 -10.51 8.55
C LYS A 274 7.06 -9.31 9.11
N TYR A 275 6.70 -8.36 8.24
CA TYR A 275 6.09 -7.08 8.61
C TYR A 275 4.90 -6.81 7.67
N ALA A 276 3.69 -6.78 8.22
CA ALA A 276 2.50 -6.45 7.45
C ALA A 276 1.76 -5.26 8.05
N PHE A 277 1.29 -4.35 7.17
CA PHE A 277 0.78 -3.04 7.56
C PHE A 277 -0.72 -2.92 7.34
N SER A 278 -1.39 -2.40 8.35
CA SER A 278 -2.82 -2.04 8.36
C SER A 278 -3.00 -0.53 8.29
N THR A 279 -4.23 -0.05 8.12
CA THR A 279 -4.57 1.39 8.18
C THR A 279 -5.00 1.84 9.59
N ARG A 280 -4.74 1.04 10.62
CA ARG A 280 -5.07 1.36 12.02
C ARG A 280 -4.00 2.27 12.60
N SER A 281 -4.37 3.49 13.01
CA SER A 281 -3.44 4.47 13.60
C SER A 281 -2.86 3.97 14.93
N LYS A 282 -1.63 3.45 14.90
CA LYS A 282 -0.89 2.98 16.09
C LYS A 282 0.60 3.14 15.90
N THR A 283 1.31 3.49 16.96
CA THR A 283 2.78 3.40 17.02
C THR A 283 3.22 1.94 17.12
N VAL A 284 4.35 1.62 16.50
CA VAL A 284 4.95 0.29 16.58
C VAL A 284 5.89 0.22 17.78
N LYS A 285 5.69 -0.78 18.62
CA LYS A 285 6.46 -1.08 19.83
C LYS A 285 7.01 -2.52 19.77
N MET A 286 7.90 -2.86 20.68
CA MET A 286 8.52 -4.19 20.74
C MET A 286 7.51 -5.34 20.85
N ASN A 287 6.36 -5.12 21.50
CA ASN A 287 5.28 -6.10 21.69
C ASN A 287 4.14 -5.96 20.66
N SER A 288 4.33 -5.21 19.58
CA SER A 288 3.35 -5.13 18.50
C SER A 288 3.26 -6.46 17.76
N ASP A 289 2.07 -6.76 17.20
CA ASP A 289 1.95 -7.82 16.20
C ASP A 289 2.56 -7.34 14.88
N PHE A 290 3.72 -7.88 14.53
CA PHE A 290 4.46 -7.47 13.33
C PHE A 290 3.77 -7.85 12.02
N LEU A 291 2.74 -8.70 12.06
CA LEU A 291 1.85 -8.95 10.94
C LEU A 291 0.56 -8.11 10.97
N GLU A 292 0.50 -7.06 11.81
CA GLU A 292 -0.62 -6.10 11.86
C GLU A 292 -0.14 -4.75 12.39
N LEU A 293 0.90 -4.20 11.79
CA LEU A 293 1.44 -2.91 12.15
C LEU A 293 0.50 -1.78 11.75
N GLY A 294 0.31 -0.81 12.65
CA GLY A 294 -0.52 0.35 12.36
C GLY A 294 0.22 1.41 11.56
N ARG A 295 -0.53 2.21 10.78
CA ARG A 295 -0.04 3.35 10.01
C ARG A 295 -0.86 4.61 10.29
N VAL A 296 -0.29 5.76 9.99
CA VAL A 296 -0.91 7.08 10.07
C VAL A 296 -0.94 7.64 8.65
N GLY A 297 -2.14 7.89 8.11
CA GLY A 297 -2.36 8.51 6.81
C GLY A 297 -3.04 9.87 6.92
#